data_1018c10135d71c7aa964fd1005987a31
#
_entry.id   1018c10135d71c7aa964fd1005987a31
#
_cell.length_a   1.000
_cell.length_b   1.000
_cell.length_c   1.000
_cell.angle_alpha   90.00
_cell.angle_beta   90.00
_cell.angle_gamma   90.00
#
_symmetry.space_group_name_H-M   'P 1'
#
loop_
_entity.id
_entity.type
_entity.pdbx_description
1 polymer ?
#
loop_
_entity_poly.entity_id
_entity_poly.type
_entity_poly.pdbx_seq_one_letter_code
_entity_poly.pdbx_strand_id
1 'polypeptide(L)'
;MTLNEDQIRGIRAECERLSTAYAVYLDLHRYAEFAELFGESGVLAVGGQLKGQDAIAAAMAKRSNKLRSRHVLTNILIDVQDAEHATGVTYLTLYRFFGDASLVASPVSPFKPAAVGHYTDAFTLTGDGWRFAKRELSFAFQNMEYFGRPEKTD
;
A
#
# COMPACT_ATOMS: atom_id res chain seq x y z
N MET A 1 -24.18 -13.72 14.63
CA MET A 1 -24.43 -12.56 15.51
C MET A 1 -24.39 -11.31 14.65
N THR A 2 -25.45 -10.52 14.63
CA THR A 2 -25.48 -9.31 13.78
C THR A 2 -24.63 -8.22 14.43
N LEU A 3 -23.74 -7.61 13.67
CA LEU A 3 -22.93 -6.48 14.14
C LEU A 3 -23.83 -5.25 14.41
N ASN A 4 -23.55 -4.53 15.48
CA ASN A 4 -24.16 -3.22 15.72
C ASN A 4 -23.37 -2.10 14.98
N GLU A 5 -23.93 -0.90 14.92
CA GLU A 5 -23.33 0.21 14.19
C GLU A 5 -21.96 0.64 14.74
N ASP A 6 -21.75 0.54 16.06
CA ASP A 6 -20.46 0.90 16.68
C ASP A 6 -19.37 -0.08 16.30
N GLN A 7 -19.69 -1.38 16.26
CA GLN A 7 -18.78 -2.41 15.78
C GLN A 7 -18.42 -2.20 14.31
N ILE A 8 -19.41 -1.91 13.45
CA ILE A 8 -19.18 -1.63 12.03
C ILE A 8 -18.28 -0.40 11.85
N ARG A 9 -18.53 0.69 12.61
CA ARG A 9 -17.68 1.90 12.58
C ARG A 9 -16.25 1.60 13.03
N GLY A 10 -16.08 0.81 14.08
CA GLY A 10 -14.77 0.41 14.57
C GLY A 10 -13.97 -0.39 13.53
N ILE A 11 -14.60 -1.36 12.86
CA ILE A 11 -13.97 -2.15 11.81
C ILE A 11 -13.57 -1.26 10.63
N ARG A 12 -14.46 -0.38 10.17
CA ARG A 12 -14.15 0.58 9.10
C ARG A 12 -12.94 1.44 9.43
N ALA A 13 -12.89 2.01 10.64
CA ALA A 13 -11.79 2.84 11.09
C ALA A 13 -10.44 2.08 11.09
N GLU A 14 -10.42 0.82 11.51
CA GLU A 14 -9.21 0.00 11.48
C GLU A 14 -8.76 -0.32 10.03
N CYS A 15 -9.67 -0.65 9.13
CA CYS A 15 -9.33 -0.90 7.73
C CYS A 15 -8.83 0.37 7.00
N GLU A 16 -9.42 1.53 7.28
CA GLU A 16 -8.96 2.82 6.78
C GLU A 16 -7.57 3.18 7.33
N ARG A 17 -7.32 2.90 8.63
CA ARG A 17 -6.01 3.06 9.26
C ARG A 17 -4.95 2.20 8.58
N LEU A 18 -5.24 0.94 8.26
CA LEU A 18 -4.33 0.06 7.52
C LEU A 18 -3.98 0.64 6.15
N SER A 19 -4.96 1.14 5.41
CA SER A 19 -4.73 1.76 4.10
C SER A 19 -3.84 3.00 4.20
N THR A 20 -4.09 3.85 5.19
CA THR A 20 -3.27 5.04 5.46
C THR A 20 -1.84 4.65 5.88
N ALA A 21 -1.70 3.70 6.80
CA ALA A 21 -0.41 3.22 7.27
C ALA A 21 0.42 2.59 6.14
N TYR A 22 -0.22 1.84 5.23
CA TYR A 22 0.42 1.29 4.03
C TYR A 22 1.14 2.38 3.23
N ALA A 23 0.44 3.46 2.90
CA ALA A 23 1.01 4.58 2.14
C ALA A 23 2.17 5.25 2.90
N VAL A 24 1.95 5.59 4.16
CA VAL A 24 2.94 6.29 4.99
C VAL A 24 4.19 5.44 5.21
N TYR A 25 4.04 4.17 5.56
CA TYR A 25 5.20 3.30 5.84
C TYR A 25 6.01 3.02 4.58
N LEU A 26 5.33 2.82 3.44
CA LEU A 26 6.01 2.62 2.16
C LEU A 26 6.78 3.87 1.71
N ASP A 27 6.16 5.03 1.80
CA ASP A 27 6.73 6.30 1.36
C ASP A 27 7.89 6.79 2.24
N LEU A 28 7.85 6.47 3.52
CA LEU A 28 8.86 6.85 4.51
C LEU A 28 9.87 5.73 4.81
N HIS A 29 9.89 4.67 4.00
CA HIS A 29 10.80 3.52 4.09
C HIS A 29 10.73 2.79 5.45
N ARG A 30 9.56 2.78 6.08
CA ARG A 30 9.29 2.04 7.32
C ARG A 30 8.88 0.61 6.97
N TYR A 31 9.81 -0.15 6.40
CA TYR A 31 9.51 -1.42 5.75
C TYR A 31 9.21 -2.57 6.71
N ALA A 32 9.72 -2.54 7.93
CA ALA A 32 9.37 -3.51 8.95
C ALA A 32 7.89 -3.38 9.33
N GLU A 33 7.48 -2.16 9.67
CA GLU A 33 6.08 -1.87 10.02
C GLU A 33 5.14 -2.05 8.83
N PHE A 34 5.64 -1.80 7.60
CA PHE A 34 4.87 -2.06 6.39
C PHE A 34 4.49 -3.55 6.25
N ALA A 35 5.45 -4.45 6.47
CA ALA A 35 5.19 -5.89 6.37
C ALA A 35 4.19 -6.38 7.41
N GLU A 36 4.22 -5.80 8.62
CA GLU A 36 3.29 -6.12 9.72
C GLU A 36 1.83 -5.72 9.43
N LEU A 37 1.56 -4.89 8.41
CA LEU A 37 0.19 -4.58 7.99
C LEU A 37 -0.52 -5.78 7.34
N PHE A 38 0.22 -6.79 6.92
CA PHE A 38 -0.30 -7.99 6.29
C PHE A 38 -0.41 -9.13 7.32
N GLY A 39 -1.42 -9.98 7.16
CA GLY A 39 -1.49 -11.22 7.91
C GLY A 39 -0.35 -12.18 7.52
N GLU A 40 -0.11 -13.21 8.30
CA GLU A 40 0.96 -14.21 8.07
C GLU A 40 0.92 -14.77 6.64
N SER A 41 -0.28 -15.09 6.14
CA SER A 41 -0.53 -15.55 4.76
C SER A 41 -0.97 -14.45 3.79
N GLY A 42 -0.84 -13.17 4.18
CA GLY A 42 -1.32 -12.03 3.41
C GLY A 42 -0.67 -11.93 2.04
N VAL A 43 -1.38 -11.36 1.07
CA VAL A 43 -0.93 -11.24 -0.32
C VAL A 43 -0.85 -9.78 -0.73
N LEU A 44 0.30 -9.37 -1.23
CA LEU A 44 0.51 -8.09 -1.90
C LEU A 44 0.67 -8.33 -3.41
N ALA A 45 -0.31 -7.86 -4.20
CA ALA A 45 -0.35 -8.00 -5.66
C ALA A 45 -0.14 -6.64 -6.33
N VAL A 46 1.12 -6.26 -6.53
CA VAL A 46 1.54 -5.00 -7.17
C VAL A 46 2.68 -5.30 -8.16
N GLY A 47 2.35 -5.36 -9.44
CA GLY A 47 3.32 -5.71 -10.49
C GLY A 47 3.85 -7.15 -10.38
N GLY A 48 3.11 -8.02 -9.71
CA GLY A 48 3.44 -9.39 -9.36
C GLY A 48 2.77 -9.74 -8.04
N GLN A 49 3.00 -10.94 -7.52
CA GLN A 49 2.44 -11.36 -6.24
C GLN A 49 3.55 -11.71 -5.24
N LEU A 50 3.46 -11.14 -4.05
CA LEU A 50 4.21 -11.53 -2.87
C LEU A 50 3.23 -12.21 -1.91
N LYS A 51 3.49 -13.45 -1.56
CA LYS A 51 2.61 -14.27 -0.70
C LYS A 51 3.28 -14.52 0.63
N GLY A 52 2.60 -14.10 1.69
CA GLY A 52 3.06 -14.20 3.06
C GLY A 52 3.87 -12.99 3.52
N GLN A 53 3.75 -12.70 4.81
CA GLN A 53 4.40 -11.54 5.45
C GLN A 53 5.92 -11.57 5.27
N ASP A 54 6.57 -12.73 5.39
CA ASP A 54 8.02 -12.87 5.22
C ASP A 54 8.48 -12.54 3.79
N ALA A 55 7.72 -12.95 2.77
CA ALA A 55 8.04 -12.62 1.38
C ALA A 55 7.89 -11.12 1.12
N ILE A 56 6.88 -10.48 1.72
CA ILE A 56 6.67 -9.02 1.64
C ILE A 56 7.83 -8.30 2.32
N ALA A 57 8.22 -8.71 3.53
CA ALA A 57 9.36 -8.14 4.26
C ALA A 57 10.67 -8.26 3.47
N ALA A 58 10.95 -9.45 2.92
CA ALA A 58 12.14 -9.70 2.12
C ALA A 58 12.20 -8.85 0.83
N ALA A 59 11.06 -8.62 0.19
CA ALA A 59 10.96 -7.75 -0.99
C ALA A 59 11.19 -6.27 -0.62
N MET A 60 10.63 -5.83 0.49
CA MET A 60 10.82 -4.46 0.99
C MET A 60 12.27 -4.18 1.38
N ALA A 61 12.96 -5.14 2.00
CA ALA A 61 14.37 -5.01 2.35
C ALA A 61 15.29 -4.78 1.14
N LYS A 62 14.86 -5.20 -0.07
CA LYS A 62 15.58 -5.00 -1.33
C LYS A 62 15.19 -3.71 -2.07
N ARG A 63 14.21 -2.97 -1.55
CA ARG A 63 13.74 -1.75 -2.19
C ARG A 63 14.83 -0.67 -2.14
N SER A 64 15.09 -0.04 -3.27
CA SER A 64 16.11 1.00 -3.35
C SER A 64 15.75 2.23 -2.50
N ASN A 65 16.70 2.75 -1.73
CA ASN A 65 16.57 4.02 -1.02
C ASN A 65 16.54 5.24 -1.95
N LYS A 66 16.83 5.05 -3.24
CA LYS A 66 16.75 6.09 -4.28
C LYS A 66 15.35 6.24 -4.86
N LEU A 67 14.43 5.31 -4.55
CA LEU A 67 13.06 5.38 -5.00
C LEU A 67 12.25 6.26 -4.05
N ARG A 68 11.87 7.44 -4.53
CA ARG A 68 10.96 8.36 -3.86
C ARG A 68 9.54 8.12 -4.33
N SER A 69 8.61 8.03 -3.42
CA SER A 69 7.19 7.92 -3.73
C SER A 69 6.33 8.74 -2.79
N ARG A 70 5.12 9.09 -3.28
CA ARG A 70 4.01 9.57 -2.46
C ARG A 70 2.74 8.92 -2.99
N HIS A 71 2.10 8.16 -2.12
CA HIS A 71 0.82 7.52 -2.36
C HIS A 71 -0.26 8.42 -1.77
N VAL A 72 -0.94 9.19 -2.62
CA VAL A 72 -2.07 10.03 -2.20
C VAL A 72 -3.33 9.20 -2.32
N LEU A 73 -3.91 8.82 -1.18
CA LEU A 73 -5.11 8.00 -1.11
C LEU A 73 -6.35 8.87 -1.00
N THR A 74 -7.37 8.50 -1.76
CA THR A 74 -8.69 9.15 -1.76
C THR A 74 -9.78 8.11 -1.92
N ASN A 75 -11.06 8.52 -1.77
CA ASN A 75 -12.21 7.68 -2.08
C ASN A 75 -12.11 6.28 -1.44
N ILE A 76 -11.95 6.24 -0.11
CA ILE A 76 -11.85 5.00 0.64
C ILE A 76 -13.27 4.50 0.95
N LEU A 77 -13.59 3.33 0.45
CA LEU A 77 -14.85 2.64 0.71
C LEU A 77 -14.56 1.29 1.34
N ILE A 78 -15.09 1.06 2.55
CA ILE A 78 -14.93 -0.19 3.28
C ILE A 78 -16.29 -0.82 3.50
N ASP A 79 -16.42 -2.07 3.06
CA ASP A 79 -17.60 -2.92 3.24
C ASP A 79 -17.30 -4.00 4.29
N VAL A 80 -17.95 -3.87 5.46
CA VAL A 80 -17.83 -4.84 6.56
C VAL A 80 -18.74 -6.01 6.28
N GLN A 81 -18.18 -7.20 6.18
CA GLN A 81 -18.91 -8.42 5.87
C GLN A 81 -19.37 -9.13 7.14
N ASP A 82 -18.49 -9.23 8.12
CA ASP A 82 -18.76 -9.81 9.44
C ASP A 82 -17.75 -9.29 10.48
N ALA A 83 -17.69 -9.91 11.64
CA ALA A 83 -16.79 -9.50 12.74
C ALA A 83 -15.30 -9.71 12.45
N GLU A 84 -14.97 -10.52 11.44
CA GLU A 84 -13.59 -10.94 11.13
C GLU A 84 -13.17 -10.62 9.70
N HIS A 85 -14.10 -10.19 8.84
CA HIS A 85 -13.84 -9.94 7.41
C HIS A 85 -14.42 -8.61 6.95
N ALA A 86 -13.65 -7.91 6.13
CA ALA A 86 -14.07 -6.72 5.40
C ALA A 86 -13.40 -6.68 4.03
N THR A 87 -13.99 -5.96 3.10
CA THR A 87 -13.39 -5.64 1.80
C THR A 87 -13.31 -4.13 1.62
N GLY A 88 -12.48 -3.67 0.69
CA GLY A 88 -12.38 -2.25 0.42
C GLY A 88 -11.87 -1.90 -0.95
N VAL A 89 -12.17 -0.67 -1.35
CA VAL A 89 -11.59 -0.01 -2.51
C VAL A 89 -11.01 1.32 -2.07
N THR A 90 -9.77 1.60 -2.46
CA THR A 90 -9.09 2.85 -2.14
C THR A 90 -8.46 3.42 -3.40
N TYR A 91 -8.81 4.65 -3.77
CA TYR A 91 -8.20 5.30 -4.93
C TYR A 91 -6.80 5.79 -4.59
N LEU A 92 -5.93 5.72 -5.60
CA LEU A 92 -4.52 6.09 -5.52
C LEU A 92 -4.15 7.08 -6.61
N THR A 93 -3.51 8.18 -6.23
CA THR A 93 -2.65 8.97 -7.11
C THR A 93 -1.20 8.76 -6.66
N LEU A 94 -0.37 8.20 -7.52
CA LEU A 94 1.03 7.89 -7.24
C LEU A 94 1.95 8.92 -7.88
N TYR A 95 2.78 9.55 -7.05
CA TYR A 95 3.96 10.27 -7.49
C TYR A 95 5.18 9.40 -7.22
N ARG A 96 6.06 9.27 -8.21
CA ARG A 96 7.22 8.39 -8.13
C ARG A 96 8.38 9.00 -8.89
N PHE A 97 9.58 8.91 -8.30
CA PHE A 97 10.81 9.34 -8.93
C PHE A 97 11.96 8.44 -8.46
N PHE A 98 12.83 8.06 -9.38
CA PHE A 98 14.03 7.30 -9.08
C PHE A 98 15.26 8.19 -9.30
N GLY A 99 16.04 8.44 -8.26
CA GLY A 99 17.17 9.37 -8.31
C GLY A 99 18.09 9.25 -7.10
N ASP A 100 18.40 10.36 -6.45
CA ASP A 100 19.23 10.38 -5.24
C ASP A 100 18.47 9.86 -3.99
N ALA A 101 19.18 9.71 -2.87
CA ALA A 101 18.61 9.19 -1.62
C ALA A 101 17.30 9.91 -1.24
N SER A 102 16.19 9.19 -1.31
CA SER A 102 14.86 9.77 -1.48
C SER A 102 14.35 10.58 -0.29
N LEU A 103 14.75 10.22 0.95
CA LEU A 103 14.25 10.88 2.17
C LEU A 103 15.01 12.16 2.54
N VAL A 104 16.20 12.38 1.97
CA VAL A 104 17.10 13.52 2.29
C VAL A 104 17.37 14.42 1.08
N ALA A 105 17.01 13.99 -0.12
CA ALA A 105 17.23 14.75 -1.34
C ALA A 105 16.26 15.93 -1.46
N SER A 106 16.68 16.97 -2.16
CA SER A 106 15.86 18.13 -2.49
C SER A 106 14.58 17.73 -3.25
N PRO A 107 13.52 18.55 -3.19
CA PRO A 107 12.33 18.32 -4.00
C PRO A 107 12.63 18.17 -5.48
N VAL A 108 11.90 17.28 -6.15
CA VAL A 108 11.99 17.10 -7.60
C VAL A 108 11.09 18.10 -8.32
N SER A 109 11.61 18.74 -9.37
CA SER A 109 10.86 19.68 -10.19
C SER A 109 11.30 19.58 -11.65
N PRO A 110 10.38 19.62 -12.65
CA PRO A 110 8.93 19.49 -12.50
C PRO A 110 8.50 18.06 -12.13
N PHE A 111 7.26 17.91 -11.66
CA PHE A 111 6.71 16.59 -11.34
C PHE A 111 5.29 16.44 -11.89
N LYS A 112 4.93 15.18 -12.18
CA LYS A 112 3.60 14.75 -12.64
C LYS A 112 3.22 13.45 -11.90
N PRO A 113 1.93 13.10 -11.82
CA PRO A 113 1.55 11.76 -11.37
C PRO A 113 2.20 10.69 -12.22
N ALA A 114 2.77 9.67 -11.58
CA ALA A 114 3.30 8.49 -12.24
C ALA A 114 2.16 7.54 -12.64
N ALA A 115 1.12 7.46 -11.81
CA ALA A 115 -0.05 6.66 -12.08
C ALA A 115 -1.27 7.14 -11.29
N VAL A 116 -2.45 6.79 -11.76
CA VAL A 116 -3.71 6.85 -11.04
C VAL A 116 -4.39 5.49 -11.13
N GLY A 117 -4.88 5.00 -10.03
CA GLY A 117 -5.51 3.69 -9.96
C GLY A 117 -6.28 3.48 -8.68
N HIS A 118 -6.47 2.23 -8.32
CA HIS A 118 -7.10 1.87 -7.06
C HIS A 118 -6.52 0.57 -6.50
N TYR A 119 -6.59 0.44 -5.20
CA TYR A 119 -6.42 -0.83 -4.50
C TYR A 119 -7.77 -1.51 -4.32
N THR A 120 -7.79 -2.83 -4.51
CA THR A 120 -8.87 -3.70 -4.08
C THR A 120 -8.35 -4.55 -2.93
N ASP A 121 -9.02 -4.48 -1.79
CA ASP A 121 -8.54 -5.02 -0.54
C ASP A 121 -9.49 -6.08 0.04
N ALA A 122 -8.89 -7.09 0.65
CA ALA A 122 -9.52 -7.95 1.62
C ALA A 122 -8.80 -7.79 2.96
N PHE A 123 -9.57 -7.62 4.03
CA PHE A 123 -9.08 -7.48 5.39
C PHE A 123 -9.57 -8.65 6.23
N THR A 124 -8.77 -9.05 7.20
CA THR A 124 -9.12 -10.08 8.17
C THR A 124 -8.68 -9.69 9.58
N LEU A 125 -9.48 -10.11 10.56
CA LEU A 125 -9.10 -10.01 11.96
C LEU A 125 -8.19 -11.18 12.31
N THR A 126 -7.05 -10.89 12.89
CA THR A 126 -6.07 -11.86 13.40
C THR A 126 -5.93 -11.72 14.91
N GLY A 127 -5.12 -12.58 15.54
CA GLY A 127 -4.78 -12.44 16.97
C GLY A 127 -4.12 -11.11 17.33
N ASP A 128 -3.46 -10.46 16.35
CA ASP A 128 -2.76 -9.18 16.50
C ASP A 128 -3.57 -7.99 15.95
N GLY A 129 -4.86 -8.18 15.68
CA GLY A 129 -5.76 -7.15 15.12
C GLY A 129 -6.00 -7.28 13.63
N TRP A 130 -6.63 -6.25 13.05
CA TRP A 130 -6.95 -6.23 11.63
C TRP A 130 -5.69 -6.17 10.77
N ARG A 131 -5.67 -6.94 9.67
CA ARG A 131 -4.57 -7.04 8.70
C ARG A 131 -5.11 -7.12 7.28
N PHE A 132 -4.28 -6.76 6.30
CA PHE A 132 -4.55 -7.12 4.91
C PHE A 132 -4.44 -8.65 4.76
N ALA A 133 -5.53 -9.29 4.34
CA ALA A 133 -5.50 -10.63 3.79
C ALA A 133 -5.02 -10.59 2.33
N LYS A 134 -5.43 -9.55 1.58
CA LYS A 134 -4.94 -9.27 0.22
C LYS A 134 -5.04 -7.77 -0.06
N ARG A 135 -4.03 -7.23 -0.72
CA ARG A 135 -4.09 -5.92 -1.40
C ARG A 135 -3.64 -6.08 -2.83
N GLU A 136 -4.46 -5.62 -3.77
CA GLU A 136 -4.19 -5.68 -5.20
C GLU A 136 -4.32 -4.29 -5.83
N LEU A 137 -3.30 -3.90 -6.63
CA LEU A 137 -3.27 -2.62 -7.33
C LEU A 137 -3.69 -2.79 -8.78
N SER A 138 -4.62 -1.94 -9.22
CA SER A 138 -5.00 -1.77 -10.62
C SER A 138 -4.77 -0.32 -11.05
N PHE A 139 -4.07 -0.12 -12.17
CA PHE A 139 -3.89 1.20 -12.75
C PHE A 139 -4.97 1.52 -13.77
N ALA A 140 -5.55 2.73 -13.66
CA ALA A 140 -6.40 3.33 -14.68
C ALA A 140 -5.56 4.17 -15.66
N PHE A 141 -4.53 4.86 -15.14
CA PHE A 141 -3.60 5.68 -15.91
C PHE A 141 -2.18 5.43 -15.42
N GLN A 142 -1.21 5.33 -16.34
CA GLN A 142 0.19 5.12 -16.02
C GLN A 142 1.08 5.93 -16.96
N ASN A 143 1.99 6.70 -16.39
CA ASN A 143 3.02 7.39 -17.13
C ASN A 143 4.31 6.58 -17.05
N MET A 144 4.65 5.86 -18.11
CA MET A 144 5.80 4.96 -18.16
C MET A 144 7.15 5.65 -17.98
N GLU A 145 7.24 6.95 -18.24
CA GLU A 145 8.43 7.75 -17.99
C GLU A 145 8.93 7.63 -16.53
N TYR A 146 8.02 7.46 -15.57
CA TYR A 146 8.34 7.36 -14.14
C TYR A 146 8.54 5.93 -13.64
N PHE A 147 8.36 4.91 -14.48
CA PHE A 147 8.51 3.49 -14.11
C PHE A 147 9.80 2.86 -14.66
N GLY A 148 10.48 3.54 -15.58
CA GLY A 148 11.81 3.15 -16.04
C GLY A 148 12.83 3.22 -14.90
N ARG A 149 13.77 2.26 -14.86
CA ARG A 149 15.02 2.43 -14.11
C ARG A 149 15.97 3.20 -15.01
N PRO A 150 16.78 4.13 -14.49
CA PRO A 150 17.91 4.65 -15.28
C PRO A 150 18.72 3.46 -15.79
N GLU A 151 18.99 3.43 -17.08
CA GLU A 151 19.95 2.45 -17.62
C GLU A 151 21.25 2.60 -16.82
N LYS A 152 21.81 1.46 -16.42
CA LYS A 152 23.16 1.47 -15.88
C LYS A 152 24.07 1.99 -17.01
N THR A 153 24.51 3.21 -16.90
CA THR A 153 25.69 3.64 -17.64
C THR A 153 26.88 2.91 -17.03
N ASP A 154 27.40 1.93 -17.77
CA ASP A 154 28.65 1.24 -17.44
C ASP A 154 29.82 2.23 -17.36
#